data_187cf39b381aa1367a16a3194d70ae76
#
_entry.id   187cf39b381aa1367a16a3194d70ae76
#
_cell.length_a   1.000
_cell.length_b   1.000
_cell.length_c   1.000
_cell.angle_alpha   90.00
_cell.angle_beta   90.00
_cell.angle_gamma   90.00
#
_symmetry.space_group_name_H-M   'P 1'
#
loop_
_entity.id
_entity.type
_entity.pdbx_description
1 polymer ?
#
loop_
_entity_poly.entity_id
_entity_poly.type
_entity_poly.pdbx_seq_one_letter_code
_entity_poly.pdbx_strand_id
1 'polypeptide(L)'
;IRKEMRGKTEYMYIDGIKVHETDPEKQPQPPIVKPKPYNPQAAKPPKAALVLFDGTQKTVGNWVSRNGLPTKWKLVDGALESVRGGGYLMSKQEFGSCRLHIEFATPKAAKGSGQGRGNSGVFLMGEYEIQVLDSYQNITYPDGQCGAIYGRAKPLVNACRLPGEWQSYDITFVRPKFDLQGKVTRKAKFHVIHNGHVIHNNLEITGGTGWRGPHAVSAYKKHGDKGPIKFQDHGNPVRFRNVWIV
;
A
#
# COMPACT_ATOMS: atom_id res chain seq x y z
N ILE A 1 13.75 -16.04 0.53
CA ILE A 1 13.91 -15.88 -0.93
C ILE A 1 14.66 -17.10 -1.45
N ARG A 2 14.08 -17.77 -2.45
CA ARG A 2 14.75 -18.84 -3.22
C ARG A 2 14.98 -18.31 -4.64
N LYS A 3 16.14 -18.60 -5.21
CA LYS A 3 16.47 -18.35 -6.62
C LYS A 3 16.57 -19.69 -7.36
N GLU A 4 16.10 -19.70 -8.59
CA GLU A 4 16.12 -20.88 -9.45
C GLU A 4 16.42 -20.45 -10.89
N MET A 5 17.43 -21.06 -11.51
CA MET A 5 17.75 -20.86 -12.92
C MET A 5 16.99 -21.85 -13.79
N ARG A 6 16.27 -21.37 -14.79
CA ARG A 6 15.65 -22.18 -15.86
C ARG A 6 16.14 -21.66 -17.20
N GLY A 7 17.10 -22.33 -17.80
CA GLY A 7 17.81 -21.85 -18.95
C GLY A 7 18.62 -20.57 -18.61
N LYS A 8 18.37 -19.47 -19.33
CA LYS A 8 18.99 -18.16 -19.09
C LYS A 8 18.19 -17.25 -18.15
N THR A 9 17.03 -17.70 -17.62
CA THR A 9 16.15 -16.89 -16.79
C THR A 9 16.31 -17.24 -15.32
N GLU A 10 16.63 -16.24 -14.49
CA GLU A 10 16.62 -16.36 -13.04
C GLU A 10 15.21 -16.08 -12.52
N TYR A 11 14.64 -17.03 -11.78
CA TYR A 11 13.36 -16.88 -11.12
C TYR A 11 13.59 -16.66 -9.62
N MET A 12 12.84 -15.72 -9.04
CA MET A 12 12.84 -15.48 -7.61
C MET A 12 11.51 -15.91 -6.98
N TYR A 13 11.61 -16.51 -5.81
CA TYR A 13 10.47 -16.95 -5.01
C TYR A 13 10.57 -16.37 -3.61
N ILE A 14 9.44 -15.87 -3.10
CA ILE A 14 9.26 -15.46 -1.70
C ILE A 14 8.16 -16.35 -1.15
N ASP A 15 8.46 -17.10 -0.08
CA ASP A 15 7.53 -18.04 0.57
C ASP A 15 6.89 -19.03 -0.41
N GLY A 16 7.70 -19.53 -1.34
CA GLY A 16 7.27 -20.48 -2.36
C GLY A 16 6.52 -19.86 -3.55
N ILE A 17 6.23 -18.56 -3.53
CA ILE A 17 5.52 -17.86 -4.58
C ILE A 17 6.50 -17.17 -5.52
N LYS A 18 6.36 -17.44 -6.80
CA LYS A 18 7.15 -16.79 -7.84
C LYS A 18 6.80 -15.30 -7.91
N VAL A 19 7.80 -14.44 -7.77
CA VAL A 19 7.59 -13.00 -7.68
C VAL A 19 7.11 -12.43 -9.02
N HIS A 20 6.08 -11.61 -8.98
CA HIS A 20 5.49 -10.94 -10.14
C HIS A 20 5.17 -11.89 -11.31
N GLU A 21 4.72 -13.09 -11.00
CA GLU A 21 4.19 -13.97 -12.04
C GLU A 21 2.94 -13.34 -12.64
N THR A 22 3.02 -13.03 -13.93
CA THR A 22 1.96 -12.33 -14.67
C THR A 22 0.83 -13.26 -15.13
N ASP A 23 1.08 -14.58 -15.12
CA ASP A 23 0.06 -15.58 -15.37
C ASP A 23 -0.60 -15.97 -14.03
N PRO A 24 -1.85 -15.53 -13.78
CA PRO A 24 -2.52 -15.77 -12.51
C PRO A 24 -2.79 -17.25 -12.22
N GLU A 25 -2.80 -18.12 -13.22
CA GLU A 25 -2.98 -19.57 -13.06
C GLU A 25 -1.75 -20.25 -12.46
N LYS A 26 -0.58 -19.64 -12.58
CA LYS A 26 0.70 -20.17 -12.06
C LYS A 26 0.96 -19.83 -10.58
N GLN A 27 0.11 -19.01 -9.98
CA GLN A 27 0.25 -18.62 -8.58
C GLN A 27 -1.08 -18.69 -7.83
N PRO A 28 -1.09 -19.24 -6.60
CA PRO A 28 -2.30 -19.27 -5.80
C PRO A 28 -2.73 -17.84 -5.41
N GLN A 29 -3.90 -17.42 -5.87
CA GLN A 29 -4.53 -16.17 -5.50
C GLN A 29 -4.89 -16.15 -4.01
N PRO A 30 -4.94 -14.98 -3.35
CA PRO A 30 -5.48 -14.88 -2.00
C PRO A 30 -6.96 -15.30 -2.01
N PRO A 31 -7.41 -16.18 -1.09
CA PRO A 31 -8.81 -16.58 -1.02
C PRO A 31 -9.70 -15.37 -0.76
N ILE A 32 -10.83 -15.32 -1.47
CA ILE A 32 -11.81 -14.23 -1.33
C ILE A 32 -12.64 -14.47 -0.07
N VAL A 33 -12.76 -13.44 0.76
CA VAL A 33 -13.58 -13.45 1.97
C VAL A 33 -14.58 -12.28 1.96
N LYS A 34 -15.71 -12.45 2.64
CA LYS A 34 -16.67 -11.36 2.82
C LYS A 34 -16.07 -10.30 3.74
N PRO A 35 -15.98 -9.03 3.33
CA PRO A 35 -15.51 -7.95 4.19
C PRO A 35 -16.38 -7.86 5.46
N LYS A 36 -15.76 -7.58 6.62
CA LYS A 36 -16.53 -7.31 7.84
C LYS A 36 -17.29 -5.99 7.70
N PRO A 37 -18.44 -5.82 8.37
CA PRO A 37 -19.14 -4.55 8.41
C PRO A 37 -18.20 -3.41 8.80
N TYR A 38 -18.40 -2.23 8.21
CA TYR A 38 -17.65 -1.04 8.61
C TYR A 38 -17.93 -0.73 10.09
N ASN A 39 -16.85 -0.53 10.85
CA ASN A 39 -16.94 -0.19 12.26
C ASN A 39 -16.51 1.27 12.48
N PRO A 40 -17.45 2.22 12.59
CA PRO A 40 -17.12 3.64 12.74
C PRO A 40 -16.38 3.96 14.05
N GLN A 41 -16.53 3.14 15.09
CA GLN A 41 -15.81 3.35 16.34
C GLN A 41 -14.33 2.98 16.22
N ALA A 42 -14.03 1.87 15.53
CA ALA A 42 -12.64 1.47 15.25
C ALA A 42 -11.94 2.44 14.29
N ALA A 43 -12.70 3.12 13.44
CA ALA A 43 -12.19 4.11 12.48
C ALA A 43 -11.92 5.49 13.10
N LYS A 44 -12.42 5.77 14.33
CA LYS A 44 -12.16 7.04 15.00
C LYS A 44 -10.69 7.16 15.43
N PRO A 45 -10.07 8.33 15.20
CA PRO A 45 -8.73 8.57 15.72
C PRO A 45 -8.73 8.51 17.25
N PRO A 46 -7.83 7.73 17.87
CA PRO A 46 -7.66 7.75 19.32
C PRO A 46 -7.12 9.11 19.78
N LYS A 47 -7.27 9.44 21.07
CA LYS A 47 -6.89 10.75 21.64
C LYS A 47 -5.44 11.15 21.32
N ALA A 48 -4.53 10.17 21.25
CA ALA A 48 -3.12 10.39 20.96
C ALA A 48 -2.79 10.46 19.46
N ALA A 49 -3.77 10.29 18.58
CA ALA A 49 -3.51 10.29 17.14
C ALA A 49 -3.29 11.69 16.60
N LEU A 50 -2.34 11.80 15.69
CA LEU A 50 -2.23 12.93 14.79
C LEU A 50 -3.14 12.69 13.58
N VAL A 51 -4.10 13.58 13.37
CA VAL A 51 -4.97 13.53 12.20
C VAL A 51 -4.28 14.19 11.02
N LEU A 52 -3.95 13.39 10.01
CA LEU A 52 -3.30 13.87 8.80
C LEU A 52 -4.31 14.41 7.79
N PHE A 53 -5.51 13.79 7.74
CA PHE A 53 -6.60 14.24 6.88
C PHE A 53 -7.97 13.85 7.46
N ASP A 54 -8.81 14.84 7.68
CA ASP A 54 -10.16 14.73 8.27
C ASP A 54 -11.30 15.08 7.29
N GLY A 55 -10.97 15.31 6.01
CA GLY A 55 -11.94 15.71 5.00
C GLY A 55 -12.06 17.22 4.80
N THR A 56 -11.32 18.04 5.55
CA THR A 56 -11.39 19.50 5.46
C THR A 56 -10.26 20.10 4.61
N GLN A 57 -10.50 21.27 4.04
CA GLN A 57 -9.48 22.03 3.32
C GLN A 57 -8.27 22.38 4.21
N LYS A 58 -8.47 22.55 5.50
CA LYS A 58 -7.40 22.80 6.46
C LYS A 58 -6.38 21.67 6.46
N THR A 59 -6.84 20.42 6.49
CA THR A 59 -5.98 19.24 6.54
C THR A 59 -5.41 18.84 5.18
N VAL A 60 -5.93 19.35 4.05
CA VAL A 60 -5.24 19.30 2.75
C VAL A 60 -3.87 20.00 2.85
N GLY A 61 -3.76 21.04 3.66
CA GLY A 61 -2.51 21.77 3.93
C GLY A 61 -1.39 20.92 4.58
N ASN A 62 -1.70 19.71 5.11
CA ASN A 62 -0.70 18.77 5.62
C ASN A 62 0.03 17.99 4.51
N TRP A 63 -0.37 18.16 3.26
CA TRP A 63 0.09 17.39 2.12
C TRP A 63 0.72 18.25 1.04
N VAL A 64 1.70 17.69 0.36
CA VAL A 64 2.45 18.32 -0.74
C VAL A 64 2.68 17.32 -1.86
N SER A 65 3.02 17.83 -3.04
CA SER A 65 3.56 17.02 -4.13
C SER A 65 5.01 16.62 -3.86
N ARG A 66 5.57 15.73 -4.67
CA ARG A 66 6.95 15.22 -4.52
C ARG A 66 8.03 16.29 -4.42
N ASN A 67 7.82 17.42 -5.05
CA ASN A 67 8.77 18.56 -5.04
C ASN A 67 8.46 19.61 -3.97
N GLY A 68 7.62 19.30 -2.98
CA GLY A 68 7.25 20.20 -1.88
C GLY A 68 6.22 21.28 -2.23
N LEU A 69 5.76 21.35 -3.48
CA LEU A 69 4.75 22.31 -3.94
C LEU A 69 3.33 21.83 -3.55
N PRO A 70 2.32 22.71 -3.62
CA PRO A 70 0.94 22.32 -3.46
C PRO A 70 0.56 21.16 -4.36
N THR A 71 -0.24 20.25 -3.82
CA THR A 71 -0.69 19.09 -4.58
C THR A 71 -1.70 19.47 -5.67
N LYS A 72 -1.73 18.67 -6.76
CA LYS A 72 -2.79 18.71 -7.78
C LYS A 72 -3.98 17.82 -7.43
N TRP A 73 -3.89 17.02 -6.39
CA TRP A 73 -5.00 16.20 -5.91
C TRP A 73 -6.16 17.08 -5.47
N LYS A 74 -7.38 16.59 -5.65
CA LYS A 74 -8.58 17.38 -5.38
C LYS A 74 -9.22 16.98 -4.08
N LEU A 75 -9.83 17.93 -3.40
CA LEU A 75 -10.78 17.67 -2.32
C LEU A 75 -12.18 17.48 -2.95
N VAL A 76 -12.72 16.27 -2.89
CA VAL A 76 -14.02 15.90 -3.47
C VAL A 76 -14.81 15.15 -2.40
N ASP A 77 -15.97 15.67 -2.02
CA ASP A 77 -16.88 15.06 -1.02
C ASP A 77 -16.15 14.63 0.28
N GLY A 78 -15.29 15.50 0.81
CA GLY A 78 -14.52 15.21 2.02
C GLY A 78 -13.42 14.16 1.85
N ALA A 79 -12.99 13.89 0.63
CA ALA A 79 -11.91 12.96 0.32
C ALA A 79 -10.86 13.60 -0.58
N LEU A 80 -9.60 13.17 -0.44
CA LEU A 80 -8.52 13.47 -1.38
C LEU A 80 -8.63 12.52 -2.56
N GLU A 81 -8.88 13.05 -3.75
CA GLU A 81 -8.99 12.28 -4.99
C GLU A 81 -7.74 12.48 -5.85
N SER A 82 -7.13 11.37 -6.30
CA SER A 82 -6.00 11.43 -7.21
C SER A 82 -6.42 11.93 -8.59
N VAL A 83 -5.55 12.72 -9.19
CA VAL A 83 -5.75 13.30 -10.52
C VAL A 83 -4.65 12.79 -11.43
N ARG A 84 -5.02 12.26 -12.60
CA ARG A 84 -4.06 11.77 -13.59
C ARG A 84 -2.97 12.80 -13.89
N GLY A 85 -1.71 12.43 -13.71
CA GLY A 85 -0.56 13.33 -13.84
C GLY A 85 -0.38 14.26 -12.62
N GLY A 86 -1.12 14.05 -11.53
CA GLY A 86 -0.96 14.74 -10.26
C GLY A 86 0.27 14.29 -9.46
N GLY A 87 0.79 13.11 -9.78
CA GLY A 87 1.95 12.54 -9.13
C GLY A 87 1.66 12.07 -7.70
N TYR A 88 2.72 11.87 -6.93
CA TYR A 88 2.59 11.46 -5.54
C TYR A 88 2.05 12.58 -4.66
N LEU A 89 1.18 12.21 -3.71
CA LEU A 89 0.77 13.03 -2.58
C LEU A 89 1.57 12.60 -1.35
N MET A 90 2.26 13.52 -0.69
CA MET A 90 3.17 13.23 0.42
C MET A 90 2.81 14.05 1.65
N SER A 91 2.82 13.44 2.83
CA SER A 91 2.70 14.19 4.07
C SER A 91 3.91 15.11 4.28
N LYS A 92 3.68 16.34 4.77
CA LYS A 92 4.77 17.24 5.16
C LYS A 92 5.55 16.71 6.35
N GLN A 93 4.83 16.11 7.31
CA GLN A 93 5.44 15.47 8.46
C GLN A 93 5.93 14.07 8.08
N GLU A 94 7.10 13.71 8.61
CA GLU A 94 7.74 12.43 8.41
C GLU A 94 7.60 11.52 9.62
N PHE A 95 7.47 10.22 9.36
CA PHE A 95 7.22 9.18 10.36
C PHE A 95 8.17 8.01 10.18
N GLY A 96 8.48 7.35 11.29
CA GLY A 96 9.20 6.07 11.30
C GLY A 96 8.25 4.90 11.53
N SER A 97 8.51 4.11 12.58
CA SER A 97 7.56 3.09 13.03
C SER A 97 6.28 3.77 13.52
N CYS A 98 5.13 3.24 13.13
CA CYS A 98 3.85 3.89 13.41
C CYS A 98 2.69 2.90 13.32
N ARG A 99 1.54 3.35 13.79
CA ARG A 99 0.24 2.78 13.49
C ARG A 99 -0.55 3.77 12.65
N LEU A 100 -0.90 3.41 11.44
CA LEU A 100 -1.60 4.24 10.45
C LEU A 100 -2.98 3.65 10.18
N HIS A 101 -4.01 4.47 10.28
CA HIS A 101 -5.33 4.18 9.75
C HIS A 101 -5.58 5.01 8.50
N ILE A 102 -6.23 4.40 7.52
CA ILE A 102 -6.60 5.08 6.27
C ILE A 102 -7.83 4.41 5.66
N GLU A 103 -8.74 5.23 5.14
CA GLU A 103 -9.83 4.77 4.30
C GLU A 103 -9.60 5.17 2.85
N PHE A 104 -9.92 4.27 1.93
CA PHE A 104 -9.81 4.52 0.49
C PHE A 104 -11.00 3.94 -0.27
N ALA A 105 -11.28 4.50 -1.44
CA ALA A 105 -12.27 3.96 -2.37
C ALA A 105 -11.71 4.01 -3.79
N THR A 106 -11.79 2.87 -4.50
CA THR A 106 -11.50 2.81 -5.92
C THR A 106 -12.68 3.38 -6.73
N PRO A 107 -12.49 3.82 -7.99
CA PRO A 107 -13.57 4.40 -8.78
C PRO A 107 -14.78 3.46 -8.90
N LYS A 108 -16.00 3.97 -8.68
CA LYS A 108 -17.24 3.19 -8.79
C LYS A 108 -17.43 2.58 -10.18
N ALA A 109 -17.11 3.34 -11.23
CA ALA A 109 -17.07 2.84 -12.60
C ALA A 109 -15.73 2.13 -12.82
N ALA A 110 -15.68 0.83 -12.56
CA ALA A 110 -14.50 0.01 -12.80
C ALA A 110 -14.12 0.03 -14.28
N LYS A 111 -12.89 0.47 -14.58
CA LYS A 111 -12.35 0.51 -15.95
C LYS A 111 -11.00 -0.21 -15.98
N GLY A 112 -10.78 -1.03 -17.00
CA GLY A 112 -9.57 -1.81 -17.17
C GLY A 112 -9.60 -3.14 -16.41
N SER A 113 -8.45 -3.78 -16.31
CA SER A 113 -8.24 -5.06 -15.64
C SER A 113 -6.84 -5.14 -15.01
N GLY A 114 -6.63 -6.12 -14.14
CA GLY A 114 -5.34 -6.34 -13.46
C GLY A 114 -4.85 -5.06 -12.79
N GLN A 115 -3.58 -4.71 -13.00
CA GLN A 115 -2.95 -3.51 -12.46
C GLN A 115 -3.46 -2.18 -13.05
N GLY A 116 -4.25 -2.22 -14.12
CA GLY A 116 -4.86 -1.04 -14.74
C GLY A 116 -6.16 -0.57 -14.09
N ARG A 117 -6.69 -1.30 -13.08
CA ARG A 117 -8.01 -1.05 -12.51
C ARG A 117 -7.97 -0.54 -11.08
N GLY A 118 -8.35 0.74 -10.89
CA GLY A 118 -8.44 1.36 -9.56
C GLY A 118 -7.12 1.33 -8.78
N ASN A 119 -6.01 1.56 -9.47
CA ASN A 119 -4.66 1.41 -8.91
C ASN A 119 -4.19 2.68 -8.21
N SER A 120 -3.59 2.47 -7.06
CA SER A 120 -2.87 3.44 -6.24
C SER A 120 -1.92 2.69 -5.28
N GLY A 121 -1.31 3.38 -4.32
CA GLY A 121 -0.47 2.79 -3.28
C GLY A 121 -0.40 3.66 -2.04
N VAL A 122 -0.27 3.02 -0.88
CA VAL A 122 0.03 3.66 0.40
C VAL A 122 1.46 3.30 0.79
N PHE A 123 2.31 4.31 0.93
CA PHE A 123 3.72 4.11 1.23
C PHE A 123 4.06 4.60 2.63
N LEU A 124 4.62 3.73 3.46
CA LEU A 124 5.24 4.06 4.74
C LEU A 124 6.67 4.54 4.48
N MET A 125 7.05 5.65 5.11
CA MET A 125 8.36 6.32 4.91
C MET A 125 8.65 6.69 3.46
N GLY A 126 7.63 6.79 2.60
CA GLY A 126 7.80 7.03 1.17
C GLY A 126 8.39 5.85 0.37
N GLU A 127 8.73 4.73 1.01
CA GLU A 127 9.50 3.62 0.44
C GLU A 127 8.71 2.29 0.41
N TYR A 128 7.91 2.00 1.45
CA TYR A 128 7.31 0.68 1.65
C TYR A 128 5.84 0.69 1.30
N GLU A 129 5.51 0.11 0.17
CA GLU A 129 4.19 0.15 -0.44
C GLU A 129 3.28 -0.97 0.05
N ILE A 130 2.08 -0.58 0.48
CA ILE A 130 0.92 -1.44 0.56
C ILE A 130 0.02 -1.08 -0.61
N GLN A 131 -0.25 -2.06 -1.47
CA GLN A 131 -0.99 -1.87 -2.71
C GLN A 131 -2.44 -1.44 -2.45
N VAL A 132 -2.90 -0.46 -3.21
CA VAL A 132 -4.32 -0.13 -3.38
C VAL A 132 -4.71 -0.49 -4.80
N LEU A 133 -5.69 -1.36 -4.93
CA LEU A 133 -6.18 -1.86 -6.21
C LEU A 133 -7.67 -2.19 -6.11
N ASP A 134 -8.41 -2.05 -7.17
CA ASP A 134 -9.71 -2.70 -7.26
C ASP A 134 -9.49 -4.20 -7.56
N SER A 135 -9.44 -5.00 -6.48
CA SER A 135 -9.29 -6.45 -6.56
C SER A 135 -10.63 -7.21 -6.43
N TYR A 136 -11.77 -6.49 -6.50
CA TYR A 136 -13.07 -7.13 -6.54
C TYR A 136 -13.30 -7.76 -7.93
N GLN A 137 -13.33 -9.09 -7.99
CA GLN A 137 -13.44 -9.85 -9.26
C GLN A 137 -12.41 -9.37 -10.31
N ASN A 138 -11.18 -9.12 -9.88
CA ASN A 138 -10.11 -8.65 -10.72
C ASN A 138 -8.82 -9.40 -10.38
N ILE A 139 -8.34 -10.18 -11.31
CA ILE A 139 -7.17 -11.04 -11.13
C ILE A 139 -5.92 -10.36 -11.67
N THR A 140 -4.85 -10.43 -10.91
CA THR A 140 -3.49 -10.03 -11.30
C THR A 140 -2.47 -10.88 -10.53
N TYR A 141 -1.18 -10.64 -10.68
CA TYR A 141 -0.18 -11.33 -9.87
C TYR A 141 -0.44 -11.09 -8.37
N PRO A 142 -0.36 -12.15 -7.53
CA PRO A 142 -0.82 -12.10 -6.13
C PRO A 142 -0.12 -11.08 -5.25
N ASP A 143 1.17 -10.84 -5.46
CA ASP A 143 1.97 -9.85 -4.75
C ASP A 143 1.80 -8.40 -5.26
N GLY A 144 0.82 -8.19 -6.13
CA GLY A 144 0.29 -6.90 -6.58
C GLY A 144 -1.22 -6.75 -6.38
N GLN A 145 -1.88 -7.69 -5.71
CA GLN A 145 -3.28 -7.57 -5.30
C GLN A 145 -3.46 -6.48 -4.24
N CYS A 146 -4.69 -6.00 -4.06
CA CYS A 146 -5.03 -5.06 -3.00
C CYS A 146 -4.57 -5.57 -1.63
N GLY A 147 -3.83 -4.76 -0.90
CA GLY A 147 -3.23 -5.12 0.39
C GLY A 147 -1.91 -5.88 0.31
N ALA A 148 -1.42 -6.21 -0.87
CA ALA A 148 -0.08 -6.79 -1.00
C ALA A 148 0.99 -5.83 -0.44
N ILE A 149 2.01 -6.36 0.24
CA ILE A 149 3.27 -5.64 0.38
C ILE A 149 3.96 -5.77 -0.98
N TYR A 150 3.88 -4.73 -1.78
CA TYR A 150 4.07 -4.77 -3.24
C TYR A 150 5.39 -5.41 -3.66
N GLY A 151 5.29 -6.50 -4.42
CA GLY A 151 6.44 -7.30 -4.85
C GLY A 151 7.15 -8.06 -3.73
N ARG A 152 6.52 -8.26 -2.57
CA ARG A 152 7.10 -8.95 -1.41
C ARG A 152 6.24 -10.05 -0.85
N ALA A 153 4.95 -9.78 -0.71
CA ALA A 153 4.02 -10.77 -0.17
C ALA A 153 2.60 -10.48 -0.66
N LYS A 154 1.90 -11.53 -1.03
CA LYS A 154 0.46 -11.46 -1.26
C LYS A 154 -0.27 -11.29 0.08
N PRO A 155 -1.46 -10.69 0.10
CA PRO A 155 -2.31 -10.70 1.29
C PRO A 155 -2.77 -12.14 1.60
N LEU A 156 -3.02 -12.44 2.88
CA LEU A 156 -3.53 -13.74 3.31
C LEU A 156 -4.92 -14.02 2.73
N VAL A 157 -5.74 -12.96 2.58
CA VAL A 157 -7.08 -13.03 1.99
C VAL A 157 -7.36 -11.78 1.16
N ASN A 158 -8.24 -11.88 0.17
CA ASN A 158 -8.82 -10.74 -0.54
C ASN A 158 -10.15 -10.36 0.11
N ALA A 159 -10.15 -9.27 0.88
CA ALA A 159 -11.31 -8.72 1.57
C ALA A 159 -11.84 -7.44 0.89
N CYS A 160 -11.64 -7.28 -0.41
CA CYS A 160 -12.09 -6.10 -1.15
C CYS A 160 -13.62 -6.00 -1.17
N ARG A 161 -14.12 -4.76 -1.01
CA ARG A 161 -15.50 -4.36 -1.27
C ARG A 161 -15.69 -4.07 -2.75
N LEU A 162 -16.93 -3.87 -3.15
CA LEU A 162 -17.29 -3.39 -4.47
C LEU A 162 -16.55 -2.07 -4.81
N PRO A 163 -16.21 -1.85 -6.11
CA PRO A 163 -15.69 -0.55 -6.53
C PRO A 163 -16.63 0.60 -6.13
N GLY A 164 -16.05 1.68 -5.65
CA GLY A 164 -16.78 2.83 -5.10
C GLY A 164 -17.16 2.73 -3.63
N GLU A 165 -17.10 1.56 -3.02
CA GLU A 165 -17.29 1.42 -1.57
C GLU A 165 -16.01 1.76 -0.81
N TRP A 166 -16.19 2.36 0.37
CA TRP A 166 -15.08 2.69 1.27
C TRP A 166 -14.50 1.43 1.90
N GLN A 167 -13.19 1.34 1.84
CA GLN A 167 -12.36 0.28 2.40
C GLN A 167 -11.40 0.87 3.42
N SER A 168 -10.90 0.08 4.36
CA SER A 168 -9.97 0.56 5.38
C SER A 168 -8.73 -0.31 5.47
N TYR A 169 -7.60 0.33 5.70
CA TYR A 169 -6.39 -0.29 6.23
C TYR A 169 -6.10 0.21 7.63
N ASP A 170 -5.83 -0.74 8.55
CA ASP A 170 -5.17 -0.50 9.82
C ASP A 170 -3.78 -1.15 9.74
N ILE A 171 -2.74 -0.33 9.77
CA ILE A 171 -1.37 -0.73 9.51
C ILE A 171 -0.52 -0.49 10.74
N THR A 172 0.09 -1.54 11.29
CA THR A 172 1.20 -1.39 12.24
C THR A 172 2.49 -1.67 11.50
N PHE A 173 3.34 -0.65 11.41
CA PHE A 173 4.61 -0.70 10.71
C PHE A 173 5.77 -0.52 11.67
N VAL A 174 6.75 -1.42 11.60
CA VAL A 174 8.04 -1.28 12.27
C VAL A 174 9.10 -1.07 11.19
N ARG A 175 9.74 0.10 11.21
CA ARG A 175 10.76 0.45 10.23
C ARG A 175 11.99 -0.45 10.31
N PRO A 176 12.72 -0.65 9.22
CA PRO A 176 14.01 -1.32 9.27
C PRO A 176 15.05 -0.48 10.02
N LYS A 177 16.13 -1.13 10.42
CA LYS A 177 17.34 -0.46 10.90
C LYS A 177 18.53 -0.88 10.05
N PHE A 178 19.48 0.03 9.91
CA PHE A 178 20.71 -0.19 9.15
C PHE A 178 21.93 0.12 10.02
N ASP A 179 23.03 -0.55 9.78
CA ASP A 179 24.33 -0.18 10.32
C ASP A 179 24.96 1.00 9.53
N LEU A 180 26.16 1.38 9.93
CA LEU A 180 26.89 2.47 9.27
C LEU A 180 27.19 2.16 7.80
N GLN A 181 27.40 0.88 7.47
CA GLN A 181 27.71 0.39 6.13
C GLN A 181 26.44 0.23 5.25
N GLY A 182 25.25 0.47 5.81
CA GLY A 182 23.98 0.35 5.09
C GLY A 182 23.41 -1.06 5.03
N LYS A 183 23.99 -2.01 5.77
CA LYS A 183 23.43 -3.36 5.92
C LYS A 183 22.24 -3.32 6.87
N VAL A 184 21.16 -4.02 6.50
CA VAL A 184 19.97 -4.12 7.36
C VAL A 184 20.30 -4.94 8.62
N THR A 185 20.08 -4.34 9.79
CA THR A 185 20.24 -4.98 11.10
C THR A 185 18.90 -5.41 11.72
N ARG A 186 17.81 -4.78 11.28
CA ARG A 186 16.43 -5.16 11.59
C ARG A 186 15.60 -4.98 10.33
N LYS A 187 14.85 -6.00 9.95
CA LYS A 187 13.94 -5.95 8.81
C LYS A 187 12.71 -5.07 9.09
N ALA A 188 12.11 -4.54 8.03
CA ALA A 188 10.80 -3.92 8.15
C ALA A 188 9.75 -4.99 8.43
N LYS A 189 8.78 -4.66 9.32
CA LYS A 189 7.72 -5.58 9.74
C LYS A 189 6.36 -4.91 9.59
N PHE A 190 5.38 -5.68 9.12
CA PHE A 190 4.00 -5.24 8.87
C PHE A 190 2.99 -6.13 9.58
N HIS A 191 2.06 -5.50 10.28
CA HIS A 191 0.78 -6.11 10.63
C HIS A 191 -0.31 -5.26 9.98
N VAL A 192 -1.11 -5.85 9.11
CA VAL A 192 -2.10 -5.11 8.31
C VAL A 192 -3.45 -5.78 8.42
N ILE A 193 -4.45 -4.97 8.72
CA ILE A 193 -5.87 -5.35 8.71
C ILE A 193 -6.52 -4.62 7.53
N HIS A 194 -7.24 -5.34 6.68
CA HIS A 194 -8.04 -4.82 5.59
C HIS A 194 -9.50 -5.20 5.78
N ASN A 195 -10.38 -4.21 5.88
CA ASN A 195 -11.81 -4.41 6.08
C ASN A 195 -12.12 -5.41 7.22
N GLY A 196 -11.37 -5.31 8.34
CA GLY A 196 -11.51 -6.14 9.52
C GLY A 196 -10.86 -7.53 9.45
N HIS A 197 -10.18 -7.89 8.36
CA HIS A 197 -9.43 -9.15 8.23
C HIS A 197 -7.92 -8.89 8.29
N VAL A 198 -7.21 -9.68 9.09
CA VAL A 198 -5.73 -9.65 9.09
C VAL A 198 -5.25 -10.21 7.76
N ILE A 199 -4.55 -9.35 6.99
CA ILE A 199 -3.98 -9.70 5.68
C ILE A 199 -2.46 -9.86 5.72
N HIS A 200 -1.80 -9.30 6.73
CA HIS A 200 -0.41 -9.60 7.09
C HIS A 200 -0.29 -9.65 8.60
N ASN A 201 0.29 -10.72 9.13
CA ASN A 201 0.46 -10.90 10.56
C ASN A 201 1.94 -10.84 10.95
N ASN A 202 2.40 -9.67 11.38
CA ASN A 202 3.79 -9.42 11.79
C ASN A 202 4.82 -9.88 10.74
N LEU A 203 4.49 -9.69 9.47
CA LEU A 203 5.31 -10.12 8.34
C LEU A 203 6.59 -9.29 8.26
N GLU A 204 7.74 -9.94 8.25
CA GLU A 204 9.03 -9.31 7.91
C GLU A 204 9.29 -9.41 6.42
N ILE A 205 9.73 -8.32 5.81
CA ILE A 205 10.12 -8.29 4.40
C ILE A 205 11.65 -8.28 4.22
N THR A 206 12.13 -8.69 3.06
CA THR A 206 13.56 -8.88 2.78
C THR A 206 14.20 -7.77 1.95
N GLY A 207 13.49 -6.65 1.75
CA GLY A 207 13.99 -5.50 0.98
C GLY A 207 12.90 -4.47 0.72
N GLY A 208 13.17 -3.48 -0.12
CA GLY A 208 12.21 -2.46 -0.54
C GLY A 208 11.10 -3.01 -1.43
N THR A 209 9.99 -2.30 -1.52
CA THR A 209 8.88 -2.60 -2.43
C THR A 209 9.13 -2.02 -3.82
N GLY A 210 8.29 -2.37 -4.79
CA GLY A 210 8.28 -1.80 -6.13
C GLY A 210 8.51 -2.81 -7.24
N TRP A 211 8.04 -2.44 -8.43
CA TRP A 211 8.24 -3.22 -9.65
C TRP A 211 9.70 -3.12 -10.13
N ARG A 212 10.32 -4.26 -10.38
CA ARG A 212 11.69 -4.37 -10.94
C ARG A 212 11.74 -5.28 -12.17
N GLY A 213 10.58 -5.51 -12.76
CA GLY A 213 10.40 -6.50 -13.83
C GLY A 213 9.89 -7.83 -13.31
N PRO A 214 9.51 -8.74 -14.21
CA PRO A 214 9.10 -10.08 -13.84
C PRO A 214 10.19 -10.77 -13.01
N HIS A 215 9.78 -11.40 -11.90
CA HIS A 215 10.65 -12.22 -11.04
C HIS A 215 11.79 -11.49 -10.31
N ALA A 216 11.85 -10.16 -10.36
CA ALA A 216 12.87 -9.38 -9.71
C ALA A 216 12.37 -8.71 -8.42
N VAL A 217 13.22 -8.60 -7.42
CA VAL A 217 12.92 -7.94 -6.13
C VAL A 217 13.93 -6.84 -5.83
N SER A 218 13.46 -5.77 -5.17
CA SER A 218 14.34 -4.69 -4.71
C SER A 218 15.10 -5.12 -3.45
N ALA A 219 16.40 -4.89 -3.40
CA ALA A 219 17.14 -4.97 -2.15
C ALA A 219 16.74 -3.83 -1.19
N TYR A 220 17.08 -3.96 0.09
CA TYR A 220 17.06 -2.81 0.98
C TYR A 220 18.07 -1.75 0.49
N LYS A 221 17.66 -0.50 0.60
CA LYS A 221 18.54 0.66 0.46
C LYS A 221 18.54 1.40 1.78
N LYS A 222 19.71 1.80 2.27
CA LYS A 222 19.81 2.63 3.46
C LYS A 222 19.05 3.94 3.25
N HIS A 223 18.24 4.30 4.23
CA HIS A 223 17.48 5.55 4.28
C HIS A 223 17.45 6.08 5.71
N GLY A 224 16.91 7.29 5.89
CA GLY A 224 16.72 7.90 7.20
C GLY A 224 15.75 7.14 8.10
N ASP A 225 15.66 7.59 9.34
CA ASP A 225 14.82 6.98 10.37
C ASP A 225 13.34 7.37 10.24
N LYS A 226 13.05 8.38 9.44
CA LYS A 226 11.71 8.89 9.13
C LYS A 226 11.59 9.16 7.63
N GLY A 227 10.37 9.16 7.15
CA GLY A 227 9.98 9.57 5.81
C GLY A 227 8.48 9.81 5.74
N PRO A 228 7.97 10.40 4.65
CA PRO A 228 6.57 10.76 4.54
C PRO A 228 5.65 9.55 4.41
N ILE A 229 4.38 9.71 4.80
CA ILE A 229 3.30 8.89 4.26
C ILE A 229 3.04 9.39 2.86
N LYS A 230 2.94 8.48 1.89
CA LYS A 230 2.81 8.84 0.48
C LYS A 230 1.68 8.04 -0.18
N PHE A 231 0.87 8.72 -1.00
CA PHE A 231 -0.14 8.10 -1.86
C PHE A 231 0.25 8.25 -3.32
N GLN A 232 -0.10 7.26 -4.13
CA GLN A 232 0.28 7.21 -5.54
C GLN A 232 -0.88 7.66 -6.43
N ASP A 233 -0.59 8.55 -7.39
CA ASP A 233 -1.38 8.67 -8.60
C ASP A 233 -0.87 7.62 -9.61
N HIS A 234 -1.74 6.70 -9.99
CA HIS A 234 -1.50 5.70 -11.06
C HIS A 234 -2.47 5.89 -12.23
N GLY A 235 -3.02 7.10 -12.39
CA GLY A 235 -3.93 7.47 -13.46
C GLY A 235 -5.40 7.08 -13.23
N ASN A 236 -5.73 6.55 -12.04
CA ASN A 236 -7.09 6.21 -11.63
C ASN A 236 -7.53 7.17 -10.50
N PRO A 237 -8.76 7.71 -10.50
CA PRO A 237 -9.23 8.64 -9.47
C PRO A 237 -9.60 7.88 -8.18
N VAL A 238 -8.59 7.37 -7.49
CA VAL A 238 -8.73 6.73 -6.18
C VAL A 238 -8.88 7.81 -5.13
N ARG A 239 -9.79 7.60 -4.19
CA ARG A 239 -10.10 8.53 -3.10
C ARG A 239 -9.55 8.04 -1.78
N PHE A 240 -9.09 8.98 -0.94
CA PHE A 240 -8.60 8.72 0.42
C PHE A 240 -9.26 9.66 1.42
N ARG A 241 -9.61 9.14 2.60
CA ARG A 241 -10.17 9.91 3.71
C ARG A 241 -9.79 9.32 5.06
N ASN A 242 -10.12 10.01 6.14
CA ASN A 242 -9.95 9.55 7.52
C ASN A 242 -8.53 8.97 7.76
N VAL A 243 -7.52 9.82 7.54
CA VAL A 243 -6.12 9.43 7.67
C VAL A 243 -5.57 9.93 9.00
N TRP A 244 -5.19 9.01 9.88
CA TRP A 244 -4.58 9.34 11.16
C TRP A 244 -3.46 8.36 11.54
N ILE A 245 -2.54 8.81 12.39
CA ILE A 245 -1.32 8.10 12.75
C ILE A 245 -1.01 8.24 14.24
N VAL A 246 -0.47 7.15 14.83
CA VAL A 246 0.04 7.10 16.22
C VAL A 246 1.48 6.63 16.22
#